data_3ad2e1022ff62c69f7a760cc38d4b9aa
#
_entry.id   3ad2e1022ff62c69f7a760cc38d4b9aa
#
_cell.length_a   1.000
_cell.length_b   1.000
_cell.length_c   1.000
_cell.angle_alpha   90.00
_cell.angle_beta   90.00
_cell.angle_gamma   90.00
#
_symmetry.space_group_name_H-M   'P 1'
#
loop_
_entity.id
_entity.type
_entity.pdbx_description
1 polymer ?
#
loop_
_entity_poly.entity_id
_entity_poly.type
_entity_poly.pdbx_seq_one_letter_code
_entity_poly.pdbx_strand_id
1 'polypeptide(L)'
;MKQDCPVIEVFPMPPLPWPRAAWCLLHLGVLTSLPALAAPDQVVRPYVGYAVAHDDNVLGAGDGVDRPGEVVSSTSRRAEAGVLVDKRIGQQALSAALRFTRTSYEQLPELNNDGKDLRLNWNWHVGNHLDGNLGATYVQALAPFVNFHGRERNLRSERREFADGGWLLHPSWRLRTGVSRDTLTYDLDAQQAGNRVEKMGELGLDYLAPSGSTIGTQLRHTRGDYPNRQQLGALSLDNSYDQDELKAKVSWLITGKTQLQFLGGLVQRKHDAFAARDYRGLNARVNANWQASAKLGVALAGWREIGALDDVTASYTLNQGASLGATWDLSDKLRIDGQLKHETSDYSGTAVVASVLPERKDTVRRATLGLVYKPTAHLRLGAQAYRNERRSTLAGNSYPTTGLLLNSRYEF
;
A
#
# COMPACT_ATOMS: atom_id res chain seq x y z
N MET A 1 -39.53 -8.51 22.60
CA MET A 1 -39.01 -8.57 21.21
C MET A 1 -37.91 -7.54 21.10
N LYS A 2 -36.67 -7.97 21.36
CA LYS A 2 -35.46 -7.15 21.14
C LYS A 2 -35.00 -7.44 19.73
N GLN A 3 -35.04 -6.44 18.85
CA GLN A 3 -34.41 -6.50 17.54
C GLN A 3 -32.91 -6.29 17.73
N ASP A 4 -32.13 -7.34 17.51
CA ASP A 4 -30.68 -7.26 17.44
C ASP A 4 -30.32 -6.54 16.13
N CYS A 5 -29.83 -5.31 16.26
CA CYS A 5 -29.15 -4.61 15.18
C CYS A 5 -27.84 -5.35 14.88
N PRO A 6 -27.52 -5.69 13.64
CA PRO A 6 -26.22 -6.24 13.31
C PRO A 6 -25.13 -5.17 13.56
N VAL A 7 -24.27 -5.43 14.52
CA VAL A 7 -23.06 -4.67 14.74
C VAL A 7 -22.18 -4.86 13.49
N ILE A 8 -22.05 -3.80 12.71
CA ILE A 8 -21.04 -3.74 11.63
C ILE A 8 -19.69 -3.68 12.35
N GLU A 9 -19.01 -4.80 12.44
CA GLU A 9 -17.62 -4.85 12.90
C GLU A 9 -16.76 -4.01 11.97
N VAL A 10 -16.47 -2.79 12.43
CA VAL A 10 -15.44 -1.94 11.82
C VAL A 10 -14.11 -2.55 12.26
N PHE A 11 -13.49 -3.35 11.39
CA PHE A 11 -12.10 -3.74 11.58
C PHE A 11 -11.27 -2.46 11.72
N PRO A 12 -10.43 -2.32 12.74
CA PRO A 12 -9.47 -1.24 12.78
C PRO A 12 -8.58 -1.42 11.54
N MET A 13 -8.67 -0.47 10.60
CA MET A 13 -7.68 -0.42 9.51
C MET A 13 -6.31 -0.39 10.18
N PRO A 14 -5.37 -1.25 9.76
CA PRO A 14 -3.99 -1.11 10.19
C PRO A 14 -3.56 0.34 9.91
N PRO A 15 -2.68 0.94 10.70
CA PRO A 15 -2.19 2.28 10.44
C PRO A 15 -1.76 2.31 8.98
N LEU A 16 -2.42 3.19 8.21
CA LEU A 16 -2.25 3.31 6.76
C LEU A 16 -0.75 3.32 6.46
N PRO A 17 -0.24 2.36 5.70
CA PRO A 17 1.13 2.45 5.25
C PRO A 17 1.24 3.75 4.47
N TRP A 18 2.23 4.57 4.79
CA TRP A 18 2.61 5.76 4.06
C TRP A 18 2.57 5.47 2.58
N PRO A 19 2.14 6.42 1.75
CA PRO A 19 2.23 6.24 0.32
C PRO A 19 3.73 6.14 -0.02
N ARG A 20 4.21 4.94 -0.09
CA ARG A 20 5.47 4.67 -0.73
C ARG A 20 5.24 4.92 -2.19
N ALA A 21 6.01 5.86 -2.74
CA ALA A 21 6.02 6.12 -4.15
C ALA A 21 6.08 4.78 -4.90
N ALA A 22 5.26 4.70 -5.93
CA ALA A 22 5.28 3.65 -6.94
C ALA A 22 4.93 2.22 -6.48
N TRP A 23 3.69 2.01 -6.10
CA TRP A 23 3.06 0.70 -6.23
C TRP A 23 2.43 0.59 -7.63
N CYS A 24 3.28 0.53 -8.63
CA CYS A 24 2.92 0.05 -9.95
C CYS A 24 3.27 -1.41 -10.03
N LEU A 25 2.53 -2.28 -9.40
CA LEU A 25 2.34 -3.66 -9.82
C LEU A 25 1.28 -4.30 -8.95
N LEU A 26 0.18 -4.65 -9.59
CA LEU A 26 -0.71 -5.73 -9.20
C LEU A 26 -0.91 -5.90 -7.68
N HIS A 27 -1.46 -4.89 -7.00
CA HIS A 27 -2.25 -5.19 -5.84
C HIS A 27 -3.58 -5.82 -6.30
N LEU A 28 -3.49 -7.10 -6.64
CA LEU A 28 -4.61 -8.02 -6.46
C LEU A 28 -4.84 -8.13 -4.97
N GLY A 29 -5.49 -7.19 -4.40
CA GLY A 29 -5.60 -7.21 -2.96
C GLY A 29 -6.41 -6.11 -2.37
N VAL A 30 -7.45 -5.62 -3.05
CA VAL A 30 -8.64 -5.24 -2.31
C VAL A 30 -9.40 -6.54 -2.07
N LEU A 31 -8.85 -7.40 -1.25
CA LEU A 31 -9.63 -8.33 -0.46
C LEU A 31 -10.30 -7.47 0.62
N THR A 32 -11.23 -6.61 0.22
CA THR A 32 -12.28 -6.19 1.13
C THR A 32 -12.92 -7.49 1.60
N SER A 33 -12.81 -7.73 2.89
CA SER A 33 -13.50 -8.80 3.59
C SER A 33 -14.99 -8.71 3.27
N LEU A 34 -15.41 -9.45 2.24
CA LEU A 34 -16.80 -9.85 2.19
C LEU A 34 -17.01 -10.80 3.37
N PRO A 35 -18.15 -10.76 4.06
CA PRO A 35 -18.56 -11.88 4.88
C PRO A 35 -18.55 -13.09 3.94
N ALA A 36 -17.57 -13.95 4.10
CA ALA A 36 -17.57 -15.23 3.44
C ALA A 36 -18.81 -15.93 3.96
N LEU A 37 -19.70 -16.33 3.04
CA LEU A 37 -20.54 -17.51 3.26
C LEU A 37 -19.61 -18.73 3.19
N ALA A 38 -18.55 -18.71 4.01
CA ALA A 38 -17.75 -19.87 4.30
C ALA A 38 -18.51 -20.65 5.38
N ALA A 39 -18.45 -21.95 5.32
CA ALA A 39 -18.93 -22.79 6.41
C ALA A 39 -18.37 -22.24 7.73
N PRO A 40 -19.20 -22.04 8.77
CA PRO A 40 -18.86 -21.19 9.92
C PRO A 40 -17.67 -21.62 10.77
N ASP A 41 -16.98 -22.73 10.46
CA ASP A 41 -15.98 -23.35 11.34
C ASP A 41 -14.60 -23.66 10.71
N GLN A 42 -14.34 -23.30 9.47
CA GLN A 42 -13.00 -23.55 8.90
C GLN A 42 -12.00 -22.50 9.36
N VAL A 43 -11.21 -22.86 10.38
CA VAL A 43 -10.10 -22.03 10.89
C VAL A 43 -8.97 -21.91 9.86
N VAL A 44 -8.77 -22.93 9.04
CA VAL A 44 -7.69 -23.02 8.04
C VAL A 44 -8.30 -23.24 6.66
N ARG A 45 -8.02 -22.35 5.72
CA ARG A 45 -8.54 -22.37 4.36
C ARG A 45 -7.40 -22.35 3.36
N PRO A 46 -6.94 -23.51 2.89
CA PRO A 46 -5.97 -23.59 1.81
C PRO A 46 -6.62 -23.18 0.49
N TYR A 47 -5.80 -22.65 -0.42
CA TYR A 47 -6.25 -22.26 -1.75
C TYR A 47 -5.15 -22.43 -2.79
N VAL A 48 -5.58 -22.54 -4.03
CA VAL A 48 -4.74 -22.44 -5.22
C VAL A 48 -5.32 -21.43 -6.18
N GLY A 49 -4.47 -20.82 -6.99
CA GLY A 49 -4.91 -19.85 -7.98
C GLY A 49 -4.01 -19.84 -9.20
N TYR A 50 -4.57 -19.33 -10.28
CA TYR A 50 -3.85 -19.12 -11.53
C TYR A 50 -4.27 -17.80 -12.17
N ALA A 51 -3.31 -17.07 -12.72
CA ALA A 51 -3.56 -15.82 -13.41
C ALA A 51 -2.76 -15.72 -14.69
N VAL A 52 -3.35 -15.10 -15.70
CA VAL A 52 -2.69 -14.69 -16.94
C VAL A 52 -2.88 -13.19 -17.09
N ALA A 53 -1.79 -12.47 -17.31
CA ALA A 53 -1.82 -11.03 -17.53
C ALA A 53 -1.03 -10.68 -18.78
N HIS A 54 -1.60 -9.81 -19.60
CA HIS A 54 -0.90 -9.17 -20.73
C HIS A 54 -0.70 -7.70 -20.39
N ASP A 55 0.52 -7.21 -20.61
CA ASP A 55 0.91 -5.82 -20.39
C ASP A 55 1.69 -5.36 -21.61
N ASP A 56 1.30 -4.24 -22.21
CA ASP A 56 1.90 -3.70 -23.43
C ASP A 56 3.25 -3.01 -23.16
N ASN A 57 3.56 -2.70 -21.88
CA ASN A 57 4.81 -2.06 -21.48
C ASN A 57 5.25 -2.48 -20.06
N VAL A 58 5.66 -3.73 -19.90
CA VAL A 58 6.08 -4.31 -18.59
C VAL A 58 7.24 -3.54 -17.97
N LEU A 59 8.20 -3.08 -18.80
CA LEU A 59 9.40 -2.40 -18.32
C LEU A 59 9.20 -0.91 -18.04
N GLY A 60 8.02 -0.34 -18.35
CA GLY A 60 7.78 1.10 -18.25
C GLY A 60 8.73 1.91 -19.14
N ALA A 61 9.08 1.37 -20.30
CA ALA A 61 9.95 2.04 -21.26
C ALA A 61 9.31 3.34 -21.73
N GLY A 62 10.08 4.43 -21.71
CA GLY A 62 9.59 5.76 -22.03
C GLY A 62 9.46 6.00 -23.52
N ASP A 63 8.50 6.86 -23.88
CA ASP A 63 8.32 7.34 -25.25
C ASP A 63 9.57 8.12 -25.72
N GLY A 64 9.99 7.90 -26.96
CA GLY A 64 11.10 8.65 -27.58
C GLY A 64 12.51 8.14 -27.27
N VAL A 65 12.62 7.04 -26.52
CA VAL A 65 13.87 6.28 -26.45
C VAL A 65 13.81 5.22 -27.53
N ASP A 66 14.30 5.56 -28.72
CA ASP A 66 14.44 4.60 -29.82
C ASP A 66 15.39 3.48 -29.39
N ARG A 67 14.83 2.35 -29.00
CA ARG A 67 15.52 1.08 -28.78
C ARG A 67 15.00 0.06 -29.78
N PRO A 68 15.49 0.12 -31.05
CA PRO A 68 15.00 -0.77 -32.08
C PRO A 68 15.16 -2.22 -31.68
N GLY A 69 14.05 -2.98 -31.68
CA GLY A 69 14.04 -4.39 -31.32
C GLY A 69 13.92 -4.69 -29.82
N GLU A 70 13.75 -3.69 -28.96
CA GLU A 70 13.50 -3.94 -27.53
C GLU A 70 12.07 -4.42 -27.31
N VAL A 71 11.92 -5.62 -26.75
CA VAL A 71 10.63 -6.19 -26.34
C VAL A 71 10.24 -5.58 -24.99
N VAL A 72 9.16 -4.80 -24.96
CA VAL A 72 8.61 -4.19 -23.74
C VAL A 72 7.27 -4.80 -23.31
N SER A 73 6.56 -5.40 -24.26
CA SER A 73 5.28 -6.09 -24.04
C SER A 73 5.51 -7.54 -23.64
N SER A 74 4.74 -8.06 -22.71
CA SER A 74 4.81 -9.47 -22.34
C SER A 74 3.50 -9.99 -21.77
N THR A 75 3.27 -11.29 -22.01
CA THR A 75 2.24 -12.05 -21.31
C THR A 75 2.90 -12.79 -20.15
N SER A 76 2.38 -12.59 -18.94
CA SER A 76 2.84 -13.31 -17.77
C SER A 76 1.80 -14.33 -17.31
N ARG A 77 2.28 -15.46 -16.79
CA ARG A 77 1.49 -16.52 -16.16
C ARG A 77 1.94 -16.65 -14.71
N ARG A 78 0.98 -16.63 -13.80
CA ARG A 78 1.24 -16.76 -12.36
C ARG A 78 0.45 -17.93 -11.80
N ALA A 79 1.15 -18.88 -11.21
CA ALA A 79 0.57 -19.87 -10.32
C ALA A 79 0.71 -19.40 -8.88
N GLU A 80 -0.30 -19.62 -8.06
CA GLU A 80 -0.24 -19.32 -6.62
C GLU A 80 -0.81 -20.45 -5.79
N ALA A 81 -0.25 -20.62 -4.60
CA ALA A 81 -0.78 -21.50 -3.56
C ALA A 81 -0.66 -20.78 -2.22
N GLY A 82 -1.62 -20.99 -1.34
CA GLY A 82 -1.59 -20.33 -0.05
C GLY A 82 -2.55 -20.92 0.97
N VAL A 83 -2.48 -20.36 2.18
CA VAL A 83 -3.32 -20.75 3.32
C VAL A 83 -3.78 -19.47 4.02
N LEU A 84 -5.06 -19.41 4.32
CA LEU A 84 -5.66 -18.39 5.21
C LEU A 84 -6.01 -19.06 6.53
N VAL A 85 -5.71 -18.39 7.62
CA VAL A 85 -6.05 -18.84 8.98
C VAL A 85 -6.74 -17.70 9.71
N ASP A 86 -7.94 -17.97 10.21
CA ASP A 86 -8.70 -17.04 11.05
C ASP A 86 -9.20 -17.80 12.29
N LYS A 87 -8.74 -17.41 13.48
CA LYS A 87 -9.09 -18.06 14.75
C LYS A 87 -9.47 -17.02 15.78
N ARG A 88 -10.65 -17.18 16.37
CA ARG A 88 -11.07 -16.44 17.58
C ARG A 88 -10.98 -17.33 18.80
N ILE A 89 -10.40 -16.81 19.88
CA ILE A 89 -10.27 -17.47 21.19
C ILE A 89 -10.70 -16.45 22.25
N GLY A 90 -11.94 -16.51 22.68
CA GLY A 90 -12.54 -15.48 23.51
C GLY A 90 -12.53 -14.13 22.79
N GLN A 91 -11.90 -13.12 23.40
CA GLN A 91 -11.76 -11.78 22.82
C GLN A 91 -10.51 -11.63 21.91
N GLN A 92 -9.71 -12.67 21.80
CA GLN A 92 -8.50 -12.67 20.97
C GLN A 92 -8.85 -13.08 19.54
N ALA A 93 -8.33 -12.37 18.54
CA ALA A 93 -8.46 -12.76 17.14
C ALA A 93 -7.07 -12.91 16.50
N LEU A 94 -6.80 -14.11 15.98
CA LEU A 94 -5.59 -14.43 15.25
C LEU A 94 -5.92 -14.54 13.77
N SER A 95 -5.19 -13.86 12.92
CA SER A 95 -5.27 -14.02 11.47
C SER A 95 -3.88 -14.24 10.87
N ALA A 96 -3.80 -15.16 9.91
CA ALA A 96 -2.59 -15.40 9.14
C ALA A 96 -2.94 -15.62 7.66
N ALA A 97 -2.12 -15.10 6.79
CA ALA A 97 -2.16 -15.38 5.36
C ALA A 97 -0.77 -15.70 4.86
N LEU A 98 -0.62 -16.84 4.21
CA LEU A 98 0.60 -17.28 3.56
C LEU A 98 0.31 -17.50 2.09
N ARG A 99 1.12 -16.94 1.20
CA ARG A 99 1.01 -17.09 -0.25
C ARG A 99 2.38 -17.24 -0.87
N PHE A 100 2.50 -18.23 -1.72
CA PHE A 100 3.62 -18.43 -2.63
C PHE A 100 3.15 -18.22 -4.06
N THR A 101 3.94 -17.57 -4.88
CA THR A 101 3.65 -17.34 -6.29
C THR A 101 4.85 -17.68 -7.13
N ARG A 102 4.61 -18.22 -8.33
CA ARG A 102 5.60 -18.37 -9.39
C ARG A 102 5.09 -17.67 -10.63
N THR A 103 5.83 -16.69 -11.09
CA THR A 103 5.49 -15.88 -12.27
C THR A 103 6.50 -16.13 -13.37
N SER A 104 6.01 -16.42 -14.58
CA SER A 104 6.81 -16.58 -15.79
C SER A 104 6.32 -15.60 -16.86
N TYR A 105 7.26 -14.99 -17.58
CA TYR A 105 7.02 -14.05 -18.68
C TYR A 105 7.39 -14.70 -19.99
N GLU A 106 6.52 -14.59 -20.99
CA GLU A 106 6.76 -15.24 -22.30
C GLU A 106 7.85 -14.56 -23.10
N GLN A 107 7.83 -13.21 -23.14
CA GLN A 107 8.76 -12.41 -23.95
C GLN A 107 9.95 -11.88 -23.14
N LEU A 108 9.90 -11.97 -21.80
CA LEU A 108 10.91 -11.45 -20.87
C LEU A 108 11.26 -12.52 -19.82
N PRO A 109 11.79 -13.69 -20.23
CA PRO A 109 12.05 -14.82 -19.33
C PRO A 109 13.06 -14.49 -18.22
N GLU A 110 13.92 -13.49 -18.40
CA GLU A 110 14.84 -12.98 -17.38
C GLU A 110 14.10 -12.40 -16.15
N LEU A 111 12.84 -12.00 -16.30
CA LEU A 111 12.00 -11.49 -15.20
C LEU A 111 11.26 -12.60 -14.45
N ASN A 112 11.41 -13.86 -14.84
CA ASN A 112 10.78 -14.96 -14.12
C ASN A 112 11.19 -14.95 -12.66
N ASN A 113 10.20 -15.08 -11.76
CA ASN A 113 10.44 -14.94 -10.34
C ASN A 113 9.48 -15.76 -9.48
N ASP A 114 9.93 -16.02 -8.26
CA ASP A 114 9.13 -16.57 -7.19
C ASP A 114 8.82 -15.47 -6.16
N GLY A 115 7.56 -15.33 -5.80
CA GLY A 115 7.10 -14.36 -4.82
C GLY A 115 6.64 -15.03 -3.54
N LYS A 116 6.74 -14.30 -2.44
CA LYS A 116 6.29 -14.71 -1.10
C LYS A 116 5.51 -13.58 -0.46
N ASP A 117 4.38 -13.90 0.18
CA ASP A 117 3.60 -12.95 0.96
C ASP A 117 3.14 -13.65 2.25
N LEU A 118 3.61 -13.16 3.37
CA LEU A 118 3.24 -13.62 4.71
C LEU A 118 2.65 -12.44 5.46
N ARG A 119 1.51 -12.64 6.08
CA ARG A 119 0.84 -11.67 6.95
C ARG A 119 0.37 -12.37 8.20
N LEU A 120 0.75 -11.85 9.35
CA LEU A 120 0.37 -12.34 10.67
C LEU A 120 -0.19 -11.16 11.45
N ASN A 121 -1.32 -11.34 12.10
CA ASN A 121 -1.89 -10.35 13.01
C ASN A 121 -2.58 -11.04 14.18
N TRP A 122 -2.28 -10.58 15.38
CA TRP A 122 -2.98 -10.90 16.59
C TRP A 122 -3.64 -9.65 17.13
N ASN A 123 -4.96 -9.59 17.03
CA ASN A 123 -5.76 -8.56 17.69
C ASN A 123 -6.05 -9.06 19.11
N TRP A 124 -5.48 -8.37 20.10
CA TRP A 124 -5.55 -8.75 21.49
C TRP A 124 -6.41 -7.79 22.30
N HIS A 125 -7.10 -8.33 23.31
CA HIS A 125 -7.88 -7.57 24.26
C HIS A 125 -7.57 -8.07 25.68
N VAL A 126 -7.44 -7.14 26.63
CA VAL A 126 -7.28 -7.42 28.06
C VAL A 126 -8.34 -6.66 28.83
N GLY A 127 -9.34 -7.40 29.31
CA GLY A 127 -10.54 -6.82 29.88
C GLY A 127 -11.28 -5.94 28.86
N ASN A 128 -11.90 -4.86 29.36
CA ASN A 128 -12.69 -3.95 28.53
C ASN A 128 -11.97 -2.62 28.23
N HIS A 129 -10.71 -2.48 28.66
CA HIS A 129 -10.00 -1.21 28.63
C HIS A 129 -8.74 -1.21 27.78
N LEU A 130 -8.16 -2.38 27.52
CA LEU A 130 -6.94 -2.50 26.75
C LEU A 130 -7.18 -3.36 25.53
N ASP A 131 -6.81 -2.84 24.37
CA ASP A 131 -6.87 -3.52 23.09
C ASP A 131 -5.65 -3.14 22.23
N GLY A 132 -5.35 -3.96 21.25
CA GLY A 132 -4.27 -3.62 20.31
C GLY A 132 -4.01 -4.72 19.31
N ASN A 133 -2.94 -4.54 18.56
CA ASN A 133 -2.49 -5.47 17.55
C ASN A 133 -1.00 -5.76 17.72
N LEU A 134 -0.62 -7.00 17.46
CA LEU A 134 0.75 -7.42 17.25
C LEU A 134 0.82 -8.15 15.91
N GLY A 135 1.72 -7.72 15.03
CA GLY A 135 1.75 -8.35 13.73
C GLY A 135 3.08 -8.24 13.01
N ALA A 136 3.18 -9.04 11.94
CA ALA A 136 4.30 -9.01 11.02
C ALA A 136 3.81 -9.24 9.58
N THR A 137 4.44 -8.57 8.64
CA THR A 137 4.26 -8.82 7.21
C THR A 137 5.61 -9.01 6.53
N TYR A 138 5.65 -9.90 5.55
CA TYR A 138 6.79 -10.10 4.67
C TYR A 138 6.29 -10.26 3.25
N VAL A 139 6.77 -9.42 2.34
CA VAL A 139 6.44 -9.49 0.91
C VAL A 139 7.72 -9.49 0.11
N GLN A 140 7.89 -10.49 -0.75
CA GLN A 140 8.96 -10.56 -1.73
C GLN A 140 8.33 -10.65 -3.12
N ALA A 141 8.66 -9.72 -3.99
CA ALA A 141 8.14 -9.64 -5.35
C ALA A 141 9.14 -8.93 -6.27
N LEU A 142 8.93 -9.05 -7.58
CA LEU A 142 9.68 -8.28 -8.57
C LEU A 142 9.51 -6.78 -8.28
N ALA A 143 10.63 -6.05 -8.23
CA ALA A 143 10.62 -4.61 -8.01
C ALA A 143 9.93 -3.89 -9.19
N PRO A 144 9.16 -2.82 -8.91
CA PRO A 144 8.49 -2.07 -9.97
C PRO A 144 9.50 -1.35 -10.89
N PHE A 145 9.24 -1.35 -12.18
CA PHE A 145 10.03 -0.66 -13.20
C PHE A 145 9.72 0.86 -13.29
N VAL A 146 9.53 1.52 -12.15
CA VAL A 146 9.17 2.96 -12.11
C VAL A 146 10.41 3.84 -12.16
N ASN A 147 11.46 3.43 -11.47
CA ASN A 147 12.70 4.19 -11.34
C ASN A 147 13.92 3.44 -11.92
N PHE A 148 13.74 2.18 -12.26
CA PHE A 148 14.75 1.33 -12.86
C PHE A 148 14.12 0.58 -14.04
N HIS A 149 14.56 0.90 -15.24
CA HIS A 149 14.02 0.35 -16.50
C HIS A 149 14.94 -0.71 -17.12
N GLY A 150 15.80 -1.32 -16.32
CA GLY A 150 16.67 -2.43 -16.76
C GLY A 150 15.87 -3.73 -16.93
N ARG A 151 16.38 -4.63 -17.79
CA ARG A 151 15.80 -5.97 -18.01
C ARG A 151 16.23 -6.99 -16.93
N GLU A 152 17.06 -6.57 -15.99
CA GLU A 152 17.55 -7.45 -14.93
C GLU A 152 16.45 -7.72 -13.91
N ARG A 153 16.36 -8.98 -13.49
CA ARG A 153 15.48 -9.36 -12.39
C ARG A 153 15.96 -8.70 -11.10
N ASN A 154 15.09 -7.91 -10.50
CA ASN A 154 15.33 -7.30 -9.21
C ASN A 154 14.18 -7.69 -8.26
N LEU A 155 14.45 -8.49 -7.25
CA LEU A 155 13.47 -8.79 -6.22
C LEU A 155 13.57 -7.77 -5.09
N ARG A 156 12.41 -7.26 -4.70
CA ARG A 156 12.26 -6.39 -3.55
C ARG A 156 11.61 -7.16 -2.42
N SER A 157 12.25 -7.14 -1.25
CA SER A 157 11.70 -7.70 -0.03
C SER A 157 11.32 -6.59 0.94
N GLU A 158 10.08 -6.60 1.40
CA GLU A 158 9.55 -5.70 2.42
C GLU A 158 9.14 -6.51 3.64
N ARG A 159 9.68 -6.16 4.80
CA ARG A 159 9.34 -6.74 6.09
C ARG A 159 8.89 -5.64 7.01
N ARG A 160 7.72 -5.84 7.62
CA ARG A 160 7.21 -4.95 8.65
C ARG A 160 6.84 -5.76 9.88
N GLU A 161 7.26 -5.28 11.03
CA GLU A 161 6.88 -5.75 12.35
C GLU A 161 6.24 -4.58 13.09
N PHE A 162 5.14 -4.83 13.79
CA PHE A 162 4.46 -3.77 14.51
C PHE A 162 3.76 -4.28 15.76
N ALA A 163 3.67 -3.39 16.72
CA ALA A 163 2.83 -3.54 17.91
C ALA A 163 2.13 -2.22 18.16
N ASP A 164 0.83 -2.27 18.43
CA ASP A 164 0.06 -1.11 18.85
C ASP A 164 -0.85 -1.46 20.02
N GLY A 165 -1.27 -0.45 20.76
CA GLY A 165 -2.19 -0.60 21.86
C GLY A 165 -3.01 0.64 22.12
N GLY A 166 -4.23 0.42 22.58
CA GLY A 166 -5.17 1.42 23.03
C GLY A 166 -5.54 1.19 24.48
N TRP A 167 -5.50 2.23 25.29
CA TRP A 167 -5.98 2.22 26.66
C TRP A 167 -7.17 3.16 26.80
N LEU A 168 -8.35 2.60 27.07
CA LEU A 168 -9.57 3.35 27.38
C LEU A 168 -9.47 3.88 28.82
N LEU A 169 -8.93 5.10 28.95
CA LEU A 169 -8.76 5.78 30.25
C LEU A 169 -10.10 6.20 30.85
N HIS A 170 -11.04 6.56 29.99
CA HIS A 170 -12.39 6.99 30.31
C HIS A 170 -13.32 6.60 29.15
N PRO A 171 -14.62 6.38 29.33
CA PRO A 171 -15.50 6.04 28.20
C PRO A 171 -15.40 6.94 26.98
N SER A 172 -14.95 8.20 27.17
CA SER A 172 -14.76 9.18 26.09
C SER A 172 -13.30 9.44 25.74
N TRP A 173 -12.32 8.80 26.38
CA TRP A 173 -10.90 9.10 26.14
C TRP A 173 -10.06 7.84 26.00
N ARG A 174 -9.34 7.73 24.91
CA ARG A 174 -8.42 6.63 24.62
C ARG A 174 -7.01 7.15 24.36
N LEU A 175 -6.06 6.65 25.12
CA LEU A 175 -4.64 6.79 24.82
C LEU A 175 -4.24 5.70 23.82
N ARG A 176 -3.47 6.05 22.79
CA ARG A 176 -2.92 5.08 21.82
C ARG A 176 -1.41 5.17 21.80
N THR A 177 -0.77 4.03 21.62
CA THR A 177 0.67 3.94 21.38
C THR A 177 0.92 2.90 20.30
N GLY A 178 2.02 3.07 19.57
CA GLY A 178 2.41 2.11 18.54
C GLY A 178 3.89 2.20 18.23
N VAL A 179 4.45 1.07 17.84
CA VAL A 179 5.82 0.97 17.34
C VAL A 179 5.82 0.12 16.08
N SER A 180 6.66 0.46 15.11
CA SER A 180 6.91 -0.42 13.98
C SER A 180 8.36 -0.37 13.53
N ARG A 181 8.79 -1.46 12.88
CA ARG A 181 10.03 -1.56 12.15
C ARG A 181 9.71 -2.03 10.74
N ASP A 182 10.08 -1.25 9.76
CA ASP A 182 9.92 -1.51 8.34
C ASP A 182 11.31 -1.68 7.71
N THR A 183 11.55 -2.81 7.04
CA THR A 183 12.82 -3.10 6.35
C THR A 183 12.53 -3.31 4.89
N LEU A 184 13.26 -2.61 4.03
CA LEU A 184 13.21 -2.73 2.58
C LEU A 184 14.57 -3.12 2.05
N THR A 185 14.62 -4.16 1.21
CA THR A 185 15.87 -4.61 0.57
C THR A 185 15.64 -4.98 -0.89
N TYR A 186 16.64 -4.71 -1.72
CA TYR A 186 16.72 -5.09 -3.13
C TYR A 186 17.83 -6.11 -3.32
N ASP A 187 17.63 -7.10 -4.18
CA ASP A 187 18.67 -8.09 -4.51
C ASP A 187 19.64 -7.59 -5.59
N LEU A 188 19.23 -6.67 -6.44
CA LEU A 188 20.07 -6.07 -7.47
C LEU A 188 21.01 -5.02 -6.88
N ASP A 189 22.32 -5.18 -7.04
CA ASP A 189 23.37 -4.32 -6.48
C ASP A 189 23.16 -2.84 -6.81
N ALA A 190 22.76 -2.53 -8.05
CA ALA A 190 22.48 -1.17 -8.51
C ALA A 190 21.33 -0.47 -7.73
N GLN A 191 20.49 -1.25 -7.04
CA GLN A 191 19.36 -0.74 -6.25
C GLN A 191 19.58 -0.80 -4.74
N GLN A 192 20.68 -1.40 -4.27
CA GLN A 192 20.94 -1.60 -2.84
C GLN A 192 21.14 -0.29 -2.07
N ALA A 193 21.47 0.81 -2.75
CA ALA A 193 21.49 2.14 -2.11
C ALA A 193 20.10 2.56 -1.58
N GLY A 194 19.02 1.98 -2.09
CA GLY A 194 17.64 2.14 -1.61
C GLY A 194 17.28 1.26 -0.41
N ASN A 195 18.15 0.33 0.00
CA ASN A 195 17.93 -0.51 1.18
C ASN A 195 17.83 0.36 2.42
N ARG A 196 16.81 0.12 3.25
CA ARG A 196 16.59 0.91 4.46
C ARG A 196 15.87 0.16 5.56
N VAL A 197 16.04 0.65 6.76
CA VAL A 197 15.29 0.26 7.95
C VAL A 197 14.66 1.51 8.53
N GLU A 198 13.34 1.54 8.60
CA GLU A 198 12.57 2.63 9.22
C GLU A 198 11.99 2.12 10.55
N LYS A 199 12.34 2.80 11.65
CA LYS A 199 11.81 2.54 13.00
C LYS A 199 10.89 3.68 13.37
N MET A 200 9.67 3.37 13.78
CA MET A 200 8.63 4.35 14.09
C MET A 200 8.07 4.12 15.48
N GLY A 201 7.90 5.21 16.22
CA GLY A 201 7.14 5.27 17.46
C GLY A 201 6.03 6.30 17.36
N GLU A 202 4.85 5.99 17.91
CA GLU A 202 3.74 6.94 17.94
C GLU A 202 3.01 6.95 19.28
N LEU A 203 2.46 8.11 19.61
CA LEU A 203 1.59 8.34 20.75
C LEU A 203 0.40 9.18 20.30
N GLY A 204 -0.80 8.86 20.75
CA GLY A 204 -2.00 9.56 20.37
C GLY A 204 -3.02 9.61 21.50
N LEU A 205 -3.82 10.67 21.53
CA LEU A 205 -4.96 10.81 22.44
C LEU A 205 -6.20 11.07 21.58
N ASP A 206 -7.20 10.20 21.75
CA ASP A 206 -8.48 10.28 21.02
C ASP A 206 -9.63 10.59 21.99
N TYR A 207 -10.48 11.52 21.62
CA TYR A 207 -11.81 11.70 22.19
C TYR A 207 -12.81 10.87 21.38
N LEU A 208 -13.56 10.05 22.08
CA LEU A 208 -14.59 9.15 21.55
C LEU A 208 -15.96 9.79 21.78
N ALA A 209 -16.58 10.31 20.73
CA ALA A 209 -17.90 10.92 20.81
C ALA A 209 -19.00 9.84 20.93
N PRO A 210 -20.12 10.13 21.62
CA PRO A 210 -21.27 9.22 21.70
C PRO A 210 -21.86 8.84 20.34
N SER A 211 -21.65 9.67 19.32
CA SER A 211 -22.02 9.38 17.91
C SER A 211 -21.20 8.28 17.25
N GLY A 212 -20.17 7.74 17.91
CA GLY A 212 -19.18 6.84 17.32
C GLY A 212 -18.08 7.55 16.52
N SER A 213 -18.13 8.89 16.44
CA SER A 213 -17.08 9.68 15.82
C SER A 213 -15.89 9.82 16.77
N THR A 214 -14.70 10.01 16.21
CA THR A 214 -13.47 10.16 16.99
C THR A 214 -12.70 11.38 16.50
N ILE A 215 -12.19 12.18 17.44
CA ILE A 215 -11.24 13.25 17.15
C ILE A 215 -10.03 13.10 18.07
N GLY A 216 -8.85 13.28 17.56
CA GLY A 216 -7.65 13.09 18.38
C GLY A 216 -6.41 13.74 17.78
N THR A 217 -5.33 13.57 18.50
CA THR A 217 -3.99 14.02 18.10
C THR A 217 -3.06 12.82 18.00
N GLN A 218 -1.99 12.97 17.20
CA GLN A 218 -0.96 11.96 17.02
C GLN A 218 0.41 12.65 16.95
N LEU A 219 1.31 12.21 17.80
CA LEU A 219 2.74 12.49 17.73
C LEU A 219 3.40 11.24 17.14
N ARG A 220 4.31 11.42 16.21
CA ARG A 220 5.06 10.32 15.59
C ARG A 220 6.49 10.74 15.38
N HIS A 221 7.40 9.84 15.74
CA HIS A 221 8.82 9.93 15.42
C HIS A 221 9.21 8.74 14.54
N THR A 222 9.98 8.99 13.49
CA THR A 222 10.49 7.96 12.58
C THR A 222 11.96 8.18 12.34
N ARG A 223 12.79 7.15 12.58
CA ARG A 223 14.19 7.09 12.19
C ARG A 223 14.31 6.20 10.96
N GLY A 224 14.87 6.75 9.88
CA GLY A 224 15.20 6.01 8.65
C GLY A 224 16.71 5.84 8.52
N ASP A 225 17.18 4.60 8.57
CA ASP A 225 18.59 4.24 8.42
C ASP A 225 18.83 3.62 7.04
N TYR A 226 19.79 4.14 6.26
CA TYR A 226 20.22 3.62 4.96
C TYR A 226 21.61 2.99 5.10
N PRO A 227 21.71 1.65 5.24
CA PRO A 227 22.99 0.97 5.50
C PRO A 227 23.97 1.09 4.32
N ASN A 228 23.44 1.19 3.09
CA ASN A 228 24.24 1.30 1.89
C ASN A 228 24.26 2.76 1.42
N ARG A 229 25.44 3.36 1.40
CA ARG A 229 25.61 4.72 0.90
C ARG A 229 25.55 4.75 -0.61
N GLN A 230 24.88 5.73 -1.13
CA GLN A 230 24.87 5.98 -2.56
C GLN A 230 26.17 6.65 -2.99
N GLN A 231 26.81 6.09 -4.03
CA GLN A 231 27.98 6.69 -4.65
C GLN A 231 27.57 7.57 -5.84
N LEU A 232 27.94 8.84 -5.82
CA LEU A 232 27.75 9.76 -6.92
C LEU A 232 29.12 10.36 -7.30
N GLY A 233 29.84 9.70 -8.18
CA GLY A 233 31.24 10.01 -8.46
C GLY A 233 32.09 9.84 -7.19
N ALA A 234 32.78 10.88 -6.76
CA ALA A 234 33.59 10.91 -5.52
C ALA A 234 32.75 11.15 -4.25
N LEU A 235 31.46 11.46 -4.37
CA LEU A 235 30.59 11.76 -3.24
C LEU A 235 29.90 10.47 -2.76
N SER A 236 29.94 10.24 -1.45
CA SER A 236 29.19 9.19 -0.76
C SER A 236 28.03 9.83 -0.02
N LEU A 237 26.81 9.54 -0.46
CA LEU A 237 25.59 10.14 0.07
C LEU A 237 24.94 9.22 1.08
N ASP A 238 24.73 9.73 2.29
CA ASP A 238 23.92 9.11 3.33
C ASP A 238 22.50 9.71 3.29
N ASN A 239 21.49 8.86 3.06
CA ASN A 239 20.09 9.25 3.00
C ASN A 239 19.35 9.05 4.34
N SER A 240 20.06 8.72 5.41
CA SER A 240 19.49 8.53 6.74
C SER A 240 18.84 9.82 7.27
N TYR A 241 17.73 9.69 8.00
CA TYR A 241 16.95 10.82 8.46
C TYR A 241 16.18 10.54 9.75
N ASP A 242 15.86 11.62 10.45
CA ASP A 242 14.87 11.69 11.52
C ASP A 242 13.65 12.48 11.05
N GLN A 243 12.44 12.00 11.38
CA GLN A 243 11.19 12.66 11.04
C GLN A 243 10.25 12.73 12.23
N ASP A 244 9.84 13.95 12.55
CA ASP A 244 8.86 14.24 13.59
C ASP A 244 7.56 14.74 12.97
N GLU A 245 6.43 14.29 13.53
CA GLU A 245 5.10 14.63 13.05
C GLU A 245 4.15 14.93 14.19
N LEU A 246 3.38 16.02 14.04
CA LEU A 246 2.24 16.34 14.88
C LEU A 246 1.00 16.43 14.00
N LYS A 247 0.05 15.53 14.18
CA LYS A 247 -1.16 15.44 13.34
C LYS A 247 -2.43 15.48 14.16
N ALA A 248 -3.47 16.08 13.60
CA ALA A 248 -4.86 15.88 14.01
C ALA A 248 -5.42 14.67 13.28
N LYS A 249 -6.22 13.88 13.98
CA LYS A 249 -6.92 12.71 13.47
C LYS A 249 -8.41 12.90 13.71
N VAL A 250 -9.21 12.70 12.68
CA VAL A 250 -10.68 12.74 12.76
C VAL A 250 -11.24 11.51 12.06
N SER A 251 -12.14 10.80 12.71
CA SER A 251 -12.99 9.79 12.10
C SER A 251 -14.43 10.18 12.35
N TRP A 252 -15.10 10.73 11.35
CA TRP A 252 -16.43 11.28 11.47
C TRP A 252 -17.46 10.39 10.79
N LEU A 253 -18.38 9.86 11.59
CA LEU A 253 -19.57 9.17 11.10
C LEU A 253 -20.64 10.22 10.79
N ILE A 254 -20.62 10.75 9.56
CA ILE A 254 -21.54 11.80 9.12
C ILE A 254 -22.97 11.26 9.13
N THR A 255 -23.14 10.03 8.65
CA THR A 255 -24.40 9.27 8.68
C THR A 255 -24.05 7.78 8.90
N GLY A 256 -25.07 6.92 9.10
CA GLY A 256 -24.87 5.46 9.11
C GLY A 256 -24.31 4.88 7.79
N LYS A 257 -24.27 5.67 6.71
CA LYS A 257 -23.79 5.28 5.37
C LYS A 257 -22.56 6.05 4.91
N THR A 258 -22.13 7.07 5.66
CA THR A 258 -21.06 7.98 5.23
C THR A 258 -20.07 8.19 6.36
N GLN A 259 -18.83 7.81 6.12
CA GLN A 259 -17.71 8.03 7.03
C GLN A 259 -16.66 8.89 6.35
N LEU A 260 -16.17 9.89 7.07
CA LEU A 260 -15.02 10.72 6.69
C LEU A 260 -13.87 10.46 7.66
N GLN A 261 -12.68 10.26 7.13
CA GLN A 261 -11.45 10.13 7.91
C GLN A 261 -10.47 11.20 7.44
N PHE A 262 -9.89 11.90 8.39
CA PHE A 262 -8.84 12.89 8.16
C PHE A 262 -7.66 12.60 9.07
N LEU A 263 -6.48 12.66 8.51
CA LEU A 263 -5.21 12.66 9.25
C LEU A 263 -4.31 13.72 8.62
N GLY A 264 -3.95 14.75 9.36
CA GLY A 264 -3.12 15.80 8.78
C GLY A 264 -2.50 16.70 9.84
N GLY A 265 -1.34 17.27 9.50
CA GLY A 265 -0.59 18.14 10.39
C GLY A 265 0.82 18.43 9.89
N LEU A 266 1.63 18.90 10.79
CA LEU A 266 3.01 19.32 10.52
C LEU A 266 3.94 18.12 10.51
N VAL A 267 4.88 18.12 9.58
CA VAL A 267 5.97 17.17 9.46
C VAL A 267 7.27 17.92 9.31
N GLN A 268 8.29 17.48 10.04
CA GLN A 268 9.66 17.93 9.90
C GLN A 268 10.54 16.69 9.71
N ARG A 269 11.31 16.67 8.61
CA ARG A 269 12.34 15.66 8.34
C ARG A 269 13.71 16.34 8.30
N LYS A 270 14.67 15.77 8.99
CA LYS A 270 16.07 16.17 9.01
C LYS A 270 16.93 15.03 8.50
N HIS A 271 17.86 15.34 7.59
CA HIS A 271 18.80 14.36 7.06
C HIS A 271 20.16 14.49 7.76
N ASP A 272 20.77 13.36 8.08
CA ASP A 272 22.01 13.33 8.86
C ASP A 272 23.18 14.04 8.16
N ALA A 273 23.30 13.81 6.84
CA ALA A 273 24.46 14.28 6.08
C ALA A 273 24.30 15.69 5.50
N PHE A 274 23.08 16.09 5.12
CA PHE A 274 22.88 17.34 4.36
C PHE A 274 21.61 18.08 4.77
N ALA A 275 21.74 19.13 5.56
CA ALA A 275 20.62 19.98 5.99
C ALA A 275 19.86 20.62 4.81
N ALA A 276 20.50 20.81 3.65
CA ALA A 276 19.84 21.30 2.43
C ALA A 276 18.77 20.33 1.89
N ARG A 277 18.73 19.10 2.39
CA ARG A 277 17.72 18.08 2.08
C ARG A 277 16.58 18.02 3.09
N ASP A 278 16.65 18.84 4.14
CA ASP A 278 15.62 18.88 5.16
C ASP A 278 14.28 19.33 4.58
N TYR A 279 13.22 18.82 5.17
CA TYR A 279 11.85 19.15 4.78
C TYR A 279 11.05 19.59 6.01
N ARG A 280 10.27 20.64 5.83
CA ARG A 280 9.25 21.06 6.78
C ARG A 280 7.98 21.44 6.02
N GLY A 281 6.87 20.83 6.35
CA GLY A 281 5.62 21.09 5.63
C GLY A 281 4.42 20.38 6.24
N LEU A 282 3.32 20.42 5.49
CA LEU A 282 2.07 19.77 5.86
C LEU A 282 1.95 18.43 5.17
N ASN A 283 1.62 17.39 5.93
CA ASN A 283 1.09 16.13 5.42
C ASN A 283 -0.41 16.06 5.75
N ALA A 284 -1.21 15.65 4.79
CA ALA A 284 -2.64 15.46 5.00
C ALA A 284 -3.18 14.34 4.12
N ARG A 285 -4.10 13.57 4.68
CA ARG A 285 -4.90 12.56 3.97
C ARG A 285 -6.36 12.67 4.40
N VAL A 286 -7.24 12.64 3.42
CA VAL A 286 -8.69 12.57 3.61
C VAL A 286 -9.19 11.32 2.90
N ASN A 287 -10.01 10.53 3.56
CA ASN A 287 -10.74 9.42 2.96
C ASN A 287 -12.23 9.59 3.28
N ALA A 288 -13.08 9.44 2.28
CA ALA A 288 -14.53 9.42 2.44
C ALA A 288 -15.08 8.12 1.88
N ASN A 289 -15.84 7.39 2.68
CA ASN A 289 -16.53 6.18 2.29
C ASN A 289 -18.03 6.42 2.36
N TRP A 290 -18.72 6.15 1.27
CA TRP A 290 -20.15 6.32 1.15
C TRP A 290 -20.81 5.06 0.63
N GLN A 291 -21.67 4.46 1.43
CA GLN A 291 -22.54 3.35 1.03
C GLN A 291 -23.80 3.94 0.37
N ALA A 292 -23.72 4.25 -0.93
CA ALA A 292 -24.77 4.91 -1.68
C ALA A 292 -26.07 4.10 -1.70
N SER A 293 -25.94 2.76 -1.78
CA SER A 293 -27.05 1.81 -1.66
C SER A 293 -26.56 0.52 -1.00
N ALA A 294 -27.43 -0.46 -0.77
CA ALA A 294 -27.03 -1.79 -0.29
C ALA A 294 -26.05 -2.50 -1.21
N LYS A 295 -25.99 -2.10 -2.49
CA LYS A 295 -25.15 -2.73 -3.52
C LYS A 295 -24.02 -1.85 -4.05
N LEU A 296 -24.03 -0.54 -3.76
CA LEU A 296 -23.08 0.42 -4.31
C LEU A 296 -22.33 1.13 -3.19
N GLY A 297 -21.04 0.88 -3.10
CA GLY A 297 -20.09 1.60 -2.27
C GLY A 297 -19.21 2.51 -3.11
N VAL A 298 -18.92 3.72 -2.60
CA VAL A 298 -18.03 4.70 -3.22
C VAL A 298 -16.98 5.12 -2.20
N ALA A 299 -15.73 5.16 -2.62
CA ALA A 299 -14.60 5.60 -1.83
C ALA A 299 -13.88 6.76 -2.53
N LEU A 300 -13.66 7.84 -1.82
CA LEU A 300 -12.88 8.99 -2.26
C LEU A 300 -11.66 9.12 -1.35
N ALA A 301 -10.50 9.40 -1.91
CA ALA A 301 -9.32 9.76 -1.14
C ALA A 301 -8.59 10.94 -1.77
N GLY A 302 -8.01 11.78 -0.92
CA GLY A 302 -7.11 12.85 -1.32
C GLY A 302 -5.92 12.90 -0.36
N TRP A 303 -4.74 13.20 -0.85
CA TRP A 303 -3.53 13.23 -0.03
C TRP A 303 -2.50 14.25 -0.51
N ARG A 304 -1.70 14.71 0.44
CA ARG A 304 -0.44 15.41 0.26
C ARG A 304 0.52 14.93 1.33
N GLU A 305 1.52 14.15 0.96
CA GLU A 305 2.38 13.47 1.92
C GLU A 305 3.82 13.38 1.41
N ILE A 306 4.79 13.57 2.33
CA ILE A 306 6.19 13.25 2.04
C ILE A 306 6.40 11.73 2.10
N GLY A 307 7.11 11.18 1.14
CA GLY A 307 7.52 9.78 1.07
C GLY A 307 9.02 9.58 1.17
N ALA A 308 9.46 8.41 1.59
CA ALA A 308 10.81 7.95 1.35
C ALA A 308 10.97 7.57 -0.12
N LEU A 309 12.16 7.73 -0.67
CA LEU A 309 12.41 7.54 -2.08
C LEU A 309 13.24 6.29 -2.34
N ASP A 310 12.92 5.61 -3.44
CA ASP A 310 13.67 4.51 -4.02
C ASP A 310 14.42 4.98 -5.28
N ASP A 311 14.84 6.26 -5.31
CA ASP A 311 15.54 6.91 -6.43
C ASP A 311 16.93 7.35 -5.99
N VAL A 312 17.89 7.21 -6.91
CA VAL A 312 19.29 7.54 -6.65
C VAL A 312 19.59 9.05 -6.73
N THR A 313 18.66 9.87 -7.22
CA THR A 313 18.90 11.29 -7.48
C THR A 313 18.23 12.23 -6.50
N ALA A 314 17.23 11.77 -5.74
CA ALA A 314 16.48 12.60 -4.79
C ALA A 314 16.41 11.92 -3.42
N SER A 315 16.13 12.68 -2.37
CA SER A 315 16.07 12.16 -0.99
C SER A 315 14.67 11.86 -0.51
N TYR A 316 13.69 12.55 -1.07
CA TYR A 316 12.28 12.33 -0.75
C TYR A 316 11.39 12.76 -1.91
N THR A 317 10.16 12.27 -1.90
CA THR A 317 9.08 12.75 -2.78
C THR A 317 8.00 13.44 -1.99
N LEU A 318 7.43 14.48 -2.56
CA LEU A 318 6.16 15.05 -2.12
C LEU A 318 5.07 14.55 -3.06
N ASN A 319 4.24 13.63 -2.56
CA ASN A 319 3.17 13.01 -3.33
C ASN A 319 1.84 13.70 -3.04
N GLN A 320 1.16 14.16 -4.08
CA GLN A 320 -0.14 14.80 -4.00
C GLN A 320 -1.08 14.10 -4.97
N GLY A 321 -2.29 13.79 -4.54
CA GLY A 321 -3.20 13.09 -5.43
C GLY A 321 -4.59 12.93 -4.91
N ALA A 322 -5.42 12.36 -5.77
CA ALA A 322 -6.78 11.95 -5.45
C ALA A 322 -7.12 10.62 -6.11
N SER A 323 -8.03 9.88 -5.52
CA SER A 323 -8.61 8.68 -6.10
C SER A 323 -10.11 8.60 -5.85
N LEU A 324 -10.81 8.01 -6.83
CA LEU A 324 -12.21 7.64 -6.76
C LEU A 324 -12.29 6.14 -7.00
N GLY A 325 -12.91 5.41 -6.08
CA GLY A 325 -13.23 4.00 -6.21
C GLY A 325 -14.73 3.79 -6.14
N ALA A 326 -15.25 2.82 -6.88
CA ALA A 326 -16.63 2.36 -6.78
C ALA A 326 -16.67 0.84 -6.83
N THR A 327 -17.49 0.25 -5.98
CA THR A 327 -17.76 -1.18 -5.93
C THR A 327 -19.25 -1.39 -6.08
N TRP A 328 -19.66 -2.18 -7.07
CA TRP A 328 -21.06 -2.46 -7.35
C TRP A 328 -21.34 -3.97 -7.33
N ASP A 329 -22.05 -4.43 -6.31
CA ASP A 329 -22.58 -5.77 -6.21
C ASP A 329 -23.83 -5.93 -7.08
N LEU A 330 -23.65 -6.31 -8.36
CA LEU A 330 -24.76 -6.55 -9.30
C LEU A 330 -25.67 -7.67 -8.79
N SER A 331 -25.06 -8.72 -8.25
CA SER A 331 -25.73 -9.83 -7.59
C SER A 331 -24.82 -10.40 -6.50
N ASP A 332 -25.31 -11.40 -5.75
CA ASP A 332 -24.50 -12.11 -4.73
C ASP A 332 -23.26 -12.80 -5.32
N LYS A 333 -23.29 -13.06 -6.64
CA LYS A 333 -22.20 -13.73 -7.36
C LYS A 333 -21.35 -12.82 -8.22
N LEU A 334 -21.83 -11.63 -8.56
CA LEU A 334 -21.21 -10.77 -9.55
C LEU A 334 -20.97 -9.36 -8.99
N ARG A 335 -19.70 -8.94 -9.01
CA ARG A 335 -19.25 -7.62 -8.57
C ARG A 335 -18.45 -6.94 -9.67
N ILE A 336 -18.65 -5.63 -9.81
CA ILE A 336 -17.83 -4.74 -10.61
C ILE A 336 -17.10 -3.79 -9.68
N ASP A 337 -15.80 -3.61 -9.92
CA ASP A 337 -14.94 -2.66 -9.21
C ASP A 337 -14.36 -1.68 -10.21
N GLY A 338 -14.45 -0.38 -9.94
CA GLY A 338 -13.83 0.66 -10.74
C GLY A 338 -12.94 1.56 -9.89
N GLN A 339 -11.80 1.99 -10.41
CA GLN A 339 -10.92 2.94 -9.74
C GLN A 339 -10.29 3.92 -10.72
N LEU A 340 -10.29 5.19 -10.35
CA LEU A 340 -9.52 6.25 -10.98
C LEU A 340 -8.55 6.83 -9.96
N LYS A 341 -7.30 7.06 -10.36
CA LYS A 341 -6.27 7.69 -9.55
C LYS A 341 -5.54 8.74 -10.36
N HIS A 342 -5.29 9.88 -9.73
CA HIS A 342 -4.38 10.91 -10.23
C HIS A 342 -3.38 11.26 -9.12
N GLU A 343 -2.09 11.22 -9.43
CA GLU A 343 -1.03 11.53 -8.46
C GLU A 343 0.09 12.30 -9.14
N THR A 344 0.58 13.32 -8.46
CA THR A 344 1.78 14.05 -8.83
C THR A 344 2.83 13.85 -7.75
N SER A 345 4.05 13.54 -8.16
CA SER A 345 5.20 13.34 -7.29
C SER A 345 6.28 14.35 -7.64
N ASP A 346 6.57 15.27 -6.73
CA ASP A 346 7.68 16.21 -6.83
C ASP A 346 8.89 15.59 -6.13
N TYR A 347 9.99 15.41 -6.88
CA TYR A 347 11.23 14.82 -6.39
C TYR A 347 12.16 15.92 -5.88
N SER A 348 12.52 15.85 -4.61
CA SER A 348 13.22 16.94 -3.93
C SER A 348 14.42 16.44 -3.13
N GLY A 349 15.22 17.38 -2.60
CA GLY A 349 16.42 17.06 -1.82
C GLY A 349 17.68 16.81 -2.66
N THR A 350 17.72 17.31 -3.89
CA THR A 350 18.87 17.19 -4.81
C THR A 350 20.00 18.20 -4.55
N ALA A 351 19.97 18.92 -3.44
CA ALA A 351 20.71 20.16 -3.20
C ALA A 351 22.24 20.11 -3.35
N VAL A 352 22.86 18.93 -3.32
CA VAL A 352 24.33 18.81 -3.50
C VAL A 352 24.72 18.87 -4.97
N VAL A 353 23.79 18.61 -5.89
CA VAL A 353 24.02 18.53 -7.35
C VAL A 353 22.98 19.32 -8.13
N ALA A 354 22.20 20.17 -7.46
CA ALA A 354 21.07 20.91 -8.04
C ALA A 354 21.42 21.79 -9.25
N SER A 355 22.70 22.11 -9.44
CA SER A 355 23.17 22.85 -10.62
C SER A 355 23.29 21.99 -11.89
N VAL A 356 23.17 20.67 -11.77
CA VAL A 356 23.44 19.72 -12.88
C VAL A 356 22.23 18.85 -13.21
N LEU A 357 21.32 18.59 -12.25
CA LEU A 357 20.16 17.74 -12.47
C LEU A 357 18.86 18.56 -12.53
N PRO A 358 18.02 18.37 -13.57
CA PRO A 358 16.73 19.05 -13.64
C PRO A 358 15.80 18.57 -12.51
N GLU A 359 14.96 19.48 -12.01
CA GLU A 359 13.89 19.13 -11.10
C GLU A 359 12.98 18.07 -11.74
N ARG A 360 12.81 16.95 -11.07
CA ARG A 360 11.94 15.88 -11.55
C ARG A 360 10.56 15.99 -10.95
N LYS A 361 9.57 15.97 -11.83
CA LYS A 361 8.16 15.92 -11.50
C LYS A 361 7.48 14.86 -12.34
N ASP A 362 6.80 13.93 -11.67
CA ASP A 362 6.05 12.87 -12.32
C ASP A 362 4.55 13.04 -12.05
N THR A 363 3.74 12.82 -13.07
CA THR A 363 2.28 12.74 -12.94
C THR A 363 1.83 11.37 -13.43
N VAL A 364 1.11 10.65 -12.56
CA VAL A 364 0.57 9.32 -12.84
C VAL A 364 -0.95 9.39 -12.86
N ARG A 365 -1.57 8.91 -13.94
CA ARG A 365 -3.01 8.69 -14.06
C ARG A 365 -3.26 7.21 -14.23
N ARG A 366 -4.18 6.67 -13.45
CA ARG A 366 -4.56 5.26 -13.54
C ARG A 366 -6.06 5.13 -13.59
N ALA A 367 -6.54 4.30 -14.52
CA ALA A 367 -7.91 3.82 -14.58
C ALA A 367 -7.88 2.30 -14.51
N THR A 368 -8.75 1.72 -13.68
CA THR A 368 -8.88 0.26 -13.53
C THR A 368 -10.36 -0.11 -13.51
N LEU A 369 -10.72 -1.17 -14.21
CA LEU A 369 -12.04 -1.78 -14.19
C LEU A 369 -11.89 -3.27 -13.95
N GLY A 370 -12.55 -3.79 -12.93
CA GLY A 370 -12.54 -5.18 -12.52
C GLY A 370 -13.92 -5.79 -12.52
N LEU A 371 -13.99 -7.08 -12.81
CA LEU A 371 -15.15 -7.94 -12.69
C LEU A 371 -14.78 -9.15 -11.86
N VAL A 372 -15.55 -9.45 -10.83
CA VAL A 372 -15.40 -10.64 -10.01
C VAL A 372 -16.67 -11.48 -10.06
N TYR A 373 -16.52 -12.74 -10.46
CA TYR A 373 -17.61 -13.70 -10.52
C TYR A 373 -17.34 -14.87 -9.57
N LYS A 374 -18.32 -15.20 -8.72
CA LYS A 374 -18.27 -16.29 -7.74
C LYS A 374 -19.35 -17.32 -8.10
N PRO A 375 -19.06 -18.27 -9.02
CA PRO A 375 -20.05 -19.28 -9.41
C PRO A 375 -20.45 -20.17 -8.23
N THR A 376 -19.48 -20.49 -7.35
CA THR A 376 -19.66 -21.29 -6.13
C THR A 376 -19.02 -20.61 -4.93
N ALA A 377 -19.20 -21.17 -3.73
CA ALA A 377 -18.56 -20.69 -2.51
C ALA A 377 -17.02 -20.81 -2.57
N HIS A 378 -16.51 -21.79 -3.31
CA HIS A 378 -15.09 -22.15 -3.38
C HIS A 378 -14.36 -21.52 -4.57
N LEU A 379 -15.07 -21.20 -5.66
CA LEU A 379 -14.44 -20.72 -6.90
C LEU A 379 -14.70 -19.23 -7.09
N ARG A 380 -13.62 -18.48 -7.34
CA ARG A 380 -13.64 -17.08 -7.72
C ARG A 380 -12.92 -16.89 -9.05
N LEU A 381 -13.56 -16.23 -9.99
CA LEU A 381 -13.02 -15.84 -11.28
C LEU A 381 -12.95 -14.31 -11.32
N GLY A 382 -11.88 -13.76 -11.86
CA GLY A 382 -11.68 -12.34 -12.00
C GLY A 382 -11.19 -11.96 -13.38
N ALA A 383 -11.63 -10.80 -13.86
CA ALA A 383 -11.09 -10.13 -15.03
C ALA A 383 -10.84 -8.67 -14.68
N GLN A 384 -9.71 -8.11 -15.08
CA GLN A 384 -9.35 -6.72 -14.81
C GLN A 384 -8.66 -6.12 -16.02
N ALA A 385 -9.12 -4.94 -16.43
CA ALA A 385 -8.44 -4.10 -17.40
C ALA A 385 -7.91 -2.84 -16.70
N TYR A 386 -6.73 -2.38 -17.10
CA TYR A 386 -6.17 -1.15 -16.56
C TYR A 386 -5.44 -0.36 -17.64
N ARG A 387 -5.40 0.96 -17.43
CA ARG A 387 -4.56 1.88 -18.18
C ARG A 387 -3.84 2.80 -17.20
N ASN A 388 -2.51 2.87 -17.34
CA ASN A 388 -1.66 3.81 -16.61
C ASN A 388 -1.04 4.75 -17.63
N GLU A 389 -0.93 6.01 -17.27
CA GLU A 389 -0.18 7.01 -18.02
C GLU A 389 0.76 7.70 -17.04
N ARG A 390 2.05 7.64 -17.30
CA ARG A 390 3.06 8.40 -16.55
C ARG A 390 3.62 9.47 -17.48
N ARG A 391 3.64 10.70 -16.97
CA ARG A 391 4.32 11.85 -17.57
C ARG A 391 5.39 12.31 -16.60
N SER A 392 6.60 12.46 -17.07
CA SER A 392 7.76 12.89 -16.29
C SER A 392 8.43 14.08 -16.97
N THR A 393 8.98 14.99 -16.16
CA THR A 393 9.89 16.02 -16.69
C THR A 393 11.27 15.46 -17.02
N LEU A 394 11.59 14.25 -16.52
CA LEU A 394 12.81 13.55 -16.87
C LEU A 394 12.61 12.80 -18.20
N ALA A 395 13.46 13.07 -19.18
CA ALA A 395 13.40 12.42 -20.48
C ALA A 395 13.48 10.89 -20.36
N GLY A 396 12.68 10.17 -21.16
CA GLY A 396 12.64 8.72 -21.16
C GLY A 396 11.82 8.09 -20.03
N ASN A 397 11.20 8.87 -19.13
CA ASN A 397 10.38 8.37 -18.03
C ASN A 397 8.87 8.59 -18.23
N SER A 398 8.46 9.07 -19.40
CA SER A 398 7.05 9.21 -19.77
C SER A 398 6.61 8.03 -20.60
N TYR A 399 5.54 7.34 -20.17
CA TYR A 399 5.03 6.16 -20.89
C TYR A 399 3.56 5.89 -20.56
N PRO A 400 2.78 5.37 -21.49
CA PRO A 400 1.53 4.71 -21.24
C PRO A 400 1.75 3.21 -20.97
N THR A 401 0.81 2.57 -20.27
CA THR A 401 0.72 1.13 -20.12
C THR A 401 -0.73 0.72 -20.11
N THR A 402 -1.10 -0.29 -20.88
CA THR A 402 -2.42 -0.90 -20.89
C THR A 402 -2.28 -2.40 -20.64
N GLY A 403 -3.11 -2.95 -19.79
CA GLY A 403 -3.05 -4.37 -19.51
C GLY A 403 -4.40 -5.00 -19.21
N LEU A 404 -4.44 -6.31 -19.39
CA LEU A 404 -5.56 -7.18 -19.08
C LEU A 404 -5.06 -8.31 -18.19
N LEU A 405 -5.80 -8.59 -17.12
CA LEU A 405 -5.55 -9.69 -16.19
C LEU A 405 -6.79 -10.57 -16.11
N LEU A 406 -6.61 -11.88 -16.24
CA LEU A 406 -7.60 -12.90 -15.93
C LEU A 406 -7.06 -13.76 -14.80
N ASN A 407 -7.87 -14.06 -13.81
CA ASN A 407 -7.46 -14.90 -12.70
C ASN A 407 -8.57 -15.83 -12.22
N SER A 408 -8.15 -16.93 -11.64
CA SER A 408 -9.01 -17.89 -10.95
C SER A 408 -8.40 -18.24 -9.59
N ARG A 409 -9.25 -18.51 -8.60
CA ARG A 409 -8.86 -18.99 -7.29
C ARG A 409 -9.88 -19.98 -6.79
N TYR A 410 -9.39 -21.10 -6.27
CA TYR A 410 -10.17 -22.13 -5.63
C TYR A 410 -9.75 -22.26 -4.16
N GLU A 411 -10.70 -22.13 -3.26
CA GLU A 411 -10.53 -22.32 -1.80
C GLU A 411 -11.13 -23.68 -1.42
N PHE A 412 -10.37 -24.48 -0.65
CA PHE A 412 -10.76 -25.82 -0.24
C PHE A 412 -11.63 -25.82 1.01
#